data_6f9a7b6c318ff020cf99dc5e9beb738b
#
_entry.id   6f9a7b6c318ff020cf99dc5e9beb738b
#
_cell.length_a   1.000
_cell.length_b   1.000
_cell.length_c   1.000
_cell.angle_alpha   90.00
_cell.angle_beta   90.00
_cell.angle_gamma   90.00
#
_symmetry.space_group_name_H-M   'P 1'
#
loop_
_entity.id
_entity.type
_entity.pdbx_description
1 polymer ?
#
loop_
_entity_poly.entity_id
_entity_poly.type
_entity_poly.pdbx_seq_one_letter_code
_entity_poly.pdbx_strand_id
1 'polypeptide(L)'
;TEKGMRAVISTNGTLITKEKARELKAINLSYVGISLDGAEEIHDKFRGVPNSFKKALEGLENCKAEGLKVGLRFTINKRNVVEIPKVFKLLRELEVPRICFYHLVYSGRGSEMIKEDLNHAETRSVVDLIMDETRALFDAGMPKEVLTVDNHADGPYVWMRMLKEDPKRAEEVFQLLQYNEGNSSGRGIGCISWDGKVHADQFWRNHTFGNVLERPFSEIWDDPNIELLHKMKNKKAYVKGRCASCRFLNICGGNFRSRAEAYYGDEWAQDPACYLTDDEIRRPE
;
A
#
# COMPACT_ATOMS: atom_id res chain seq x y z
N THR A 1 6.91 20.88 -6.97
CA THR A 1 7.19 21.40 -5.62
C THR A 1 7.04 22.92 -5.51
N GLU A 2 7.29 23.68 -6.57
CA GLU A 2 7.15 25.15 -6.58
C GLU A 2 5.75 25.65 -6.19
N LYS A 3 4.71 24.88 -6.47
CA LYS A 3 3.32 25.16 -6.07
C LYS A 3 2.95 24.64 -4.66
N GLY A 4 3.93 24.30 -3.83
CA GLY A 4 3.72 23.78 -2.47
C GLY A 4 3.29 22.30 -2.40
N MET A 5 3.18 21.60 -3.51
CA MET A 5 2.86 20.18 -3.52
C MET A 5 4.04 19.31 -3.08
N ARG A 6 3.78 18.32 -2.26
CA ARG A 6 4.77 17.31 -1.89
C ARG A 6 4.89 16.29 -3.03
N ALA A 7 6.09 16.17 -3.61
CA ALA A 7 6.38 15.16 -4.63
C ALA A 7 7.19 14.00 -4.05
N VAL A 8 6.83 12.79 -4.44
CA VAL A 8 7.54 11.55 -4.09
C VAL A 8 7.63 10.64 -5.32
N ILE A 9 8.62 9.76 -5.36
CA ILE A 9 8.68 8.73 -6.40
C ILE A 9 8.70 7.34 -5.80
N SER A 10 8.14 6.39 -6.56
CA SER A 10 8.24 4.95 -6.32
C SER A 10 8.90 4.33 -7.54
N THR A 11 10.02 3.64 -7.35
CA THR A 11 10.88 3.17 -8.44
C THR A 11 11.53 1.83 -8.11
N ASN A 12 12.05 1.13 -9.12
CA ASN A 12 12.95 0.00 -8.92
C ASN A 12 14.38 0.44 -8.52
N GLY A 13 14.70 1.74 -8.61
CA GLY A 13 15.97 2.32 -8.19
C GLY A 13 17.15 2.10 -9.15
N THR A 14 17.03 1.20 -10.13
CA THR A 14 18.16 0.68 -10.92
C THR A 14 18.84 1.70 -11.85
N LEU A 15 18.20 2.85 -12.08
CA LEU A 15 18.71 3.92 -12.93
C LEU A 15 19.05 5.21 -12.14
N ILE A 16 19.06 5.15 -10.82
CA ILE A 16 19.41 6.30 -9.99
C ILE A 16 20.93 6.36 -9.84
N THR A 17 21.59 7.06 -10.75
CA THR A 17 23.00 7.41 -10.63
C THR A 17 23.20 8.54 -9.61
N LYS A 18 24.44 8.87 -9.27
CA LYS A 18 24.78 10.02 -8.40
C LYS A 18 24.23 11.34 -8.98
N GLU A 19 24.39 11.53 -10.29
CA GLU A 19 23.87 12.70 -11.01
C GLU A 19 22.36 12.78 -10.89
N LYS A 20 21.66 11.66 -11.11
CA LYS A 20 20.20 11.60 -11.00
C LYS A 20 19.73 11.86 -9.57
N ALA A 21 20.43 11.37 -8.57
CA ALA A 21 20.12 11.66 -7.16
C ALA A 21 20.24 13.17 -6.85
N ARG A 22 21.28 13.87 -7.38
CA ARG A 22 21.43 15.32 -7.26
C ARG A 22 20.27 16.08 -7.93
N GLU A 23 19.88 15.66 -9.15
CA GLU A 23 18.75 16.26 -9.85
C GLU A 23 17.46 16.12 -9.02
N LEU A 24 17.19 14.91 -8.47
CA LEU A 24 16.03 14.66 -7.62
C LEU A 24 16.05 15.52 -6.34
N LYS A 25 17.24 15.74 -5.77
CA LYS A 25 17.41 16.63 -4.61
C LYS A 25 17.16 18.08 -4.99
N ALA A 26 17.68 18.53 -6.12
CA ALA A 26 17.55 19.91 -6.60
C ALA A 26 16.09 20.34 -6.83
N ILE A 27 15.22 19.41 -7.25
CA ILE A 27 13.78 19.68 -7.40
C ILE A 27 12.98 19.53 -6.09
N ASN A 28 13.65 19.43 -4.94
CA ASN A 28 13.03 19.23 -3.63
C ASN A 28 12.10 17.99 -3.55
N LEU A 29 12.53 16.89 -4.16
CA LEU A 29 11.78 15.62 -4.00
C LEU A 29 11.77 15.19 -2.54
N SER A 30 10.58 14.92 -2.01
CA SER A 30 10.41 14.69 -0.57
C SER A 30 10.74 13.26 -0.12
N TYR A 31 10.69 12.28 -1.05
CA TYR A 31 10.91 10.86 -0.71
C TYR A 31 11.12 10.01 -1.95
N VAL A 32 11.97 9.00 -1.83
CA VAL A 32 12.22 7.97 -2.85
C VAL A 32 11.93 6.60 -2.25
N GLY A 33 10.89 5.93 -2.74
CA GLY A 33 10.56 4.54 -2.39
C GLY A 33 11.19 3.58 -3.39
N ILE A 34 12.10 2.70 -2.93
CA ILE A 34 12.80 1.74 -3.77
C ILE A 34 12.23 0.34 -3.55
N SER A 35 11.85 -0.32 -4.66
CA SER A 35 11.25 -1.65 -4.61
C SER A 35 12.32 -2.72 -4.46
N LEU A 36 12.17 -3.56 -3.42
CA LEU A 36 12.93 -4.80 -3.23
C LEU A 36 11.94 -5.95 -2.96
N ASP A 37 12.14 -7.09 -3.59
CA ASP A 37 11.23 -8.24 -3.48
C ASP A 37 11.88 -9.43 -2.73
N GLY A 38 12.99 -9.21 -2.06
CA GLY A 38 13.75 -10.19 -1.30
C GLY A 38 15.24 -9.86 -1.27
N ALA A 39 16.07 -10.80 -0.80
CA ALA A 39 17.52 -10.77 -0.98
C ALA A 39 17.89 -10.99 -2.45
N GLU A 40 19.16 -10.82 -2.79
CA GLU A 40 19.68 -10.72 -4.16
C GLU A 40 19.12 -11.79 -5.13
N GLU A 41 19.22 -13.06 -4.77
CA GLU A 41 18.78 -14.17 -5.64
C GLU A 41 17.27 -14.11 -5.91
N ILE A 42 16.47 -13.94 -4.87
CA ILE A 42 15.01 -13.90 -4.98
C ILE A 42 14.56 -12.64 -5.72
N HIS A 43 15.17 -11.49 -5.42
CA HIS A 43 14.86 -10.23 -6.09
C HIS A 43 15.15 -10.32 -7.60
N ASP A 44 16.36 -10.73 -7.98
CA ASP A 44 16.77 -10.81 -9.38
C ASP A 44 15.91 -11.81 -10.17
N LYS A 45 15.59 -12.96 -9.57
CA LYS A 45 14.68 -13.95 -10.15
C LYS A 45 13.26 -13.38 -10.32
N PHE A 46 12.74 -12.70 -9.31
CA PHE A 46 11.40 -12.10 -9.35
C PHE A 46 11.30 -11.01 -10.41
N ARG A 47 12.33 -10.17 -10.52
CA ARG A 47 12.41 -9.10 -11.55
C ARG A 47 12.77 -9.61 -12.94
N GLY A 48 13.31 -10.82 -13.06
CA GLY A 48 13.79 -11.38 -14.34
C GLY A 48 15.02 -10.65 -14.90
N VAL A 49 15.77 -9.93 -14.07
CA VAL A 49 16.91 -9.10 -14.48
C VAL A 49 18.09 -9.34 -13.53
N PRO A 50 19.18 -9.99 -13.99
CA PRO A 50 20.38 -10.17 -13.18
C PRO A 50 20.96 -8.84 -12.69
N ASN A 51 21.48 -8.85 -11.46
CA ASN A 51 22.04 -7.68 -10.77
C ASN A 51 21.05 -6.52 -10.53
N SER A 52 19.73 -6.74 -10.66
CA SER A 52 18.74 -5.71 -10.36
C SER A 52 18.75 -5.33 -8.89
N PHE A 53 18.97 -6.28 -7.98
CA PHE A 53 19.14 -6.05 -6.55
C PHE A 53 20.30 -5.09 -6.26
N LYS A 54 21.49 -5.42 -6.77
CA LYS A 54 22.68 -4.61 -6.58
C LYS A 54 22.50 -3.17 -7.09
N LYS A 55 21.91 -3.02 -8.28
CA LYS A 55 21.61 -1.72 -8.87
C LYS A 55 20.57 -0.94 -8.05
N ALA A 56 19.55 -1.61 -7.49
CA ALA A 56 18.57 -0.98 -6.63
C ALA A 56 19.20 -0.46 -5.33
N LEU A 57 20.11 -1.23 -4.71
CA LEU A 57 20.87 -0.79 -3.54
C LEU A 57 21.83 0.36 -3.87
N GLU A 58 22.49 0.33 -5.02
CA GLU A 58 23.33 1.44 -5.48
C GLU A 58 22.50 2.73 -5.62
N GLY A 59 21.31 2.64 -6.22
CA GLY A 59 20.38 3.77 -6.32
C GLY A 59 19.91 4.29 -4.95
N LEU A 60 19.69 3.38 -4.00
CA LEU A 60 19.36 3.72 -2.61
C LEU A 60 20.49 4.53 -1.97
N GLU A 61 21.73 4.03 -2.05
CA GLU A 61 22.91 4.70 -1.46
C GLU A 61 23.20 6.05 -2.13
N ASN A 62 23.03 6.16 -3.45
CA ASN A 62 23.14 7.44 -4.15
C ASN A 62 22.12 8.47 -3.62
N CYS A 63 20.89 8.05 -3.37
CA CYS A 63 19.87 8.92 -2.76
C CYS A 63 20.23 9.34 -1.33
N LYS A 64 20.71 8.40 -0.50
CA LYS A 64 21.13 8.67 0.88
C LYS A 64 22.29 9.67 0.92
N ALA A 65 23.30 9.47 0.05
CA ALA A 65 24.48 10.34 -0.04
C ALA A 65 24.11 11.80 -0.35
N GLU A 66 23.05 12.04 -1.12
CA GLU A 66 22.52 13.39 -1.41
C GLU A 66 21.50 13.87 -0.35
N GLY A 67 21.30 13.12 0.74
CA GLY A 67 20.37 13.48 1.83
C GLY A 67 18.89 13.46 1.42
N LEU A 68 18.52 12.63 0.45
CA LEU A 68 17.12 12.32 0.14
C LEU A 68 16.55 11.35 1.17
N LYS A 69 15.30 11.54 1.57
CA LYS A 69 14.59 10.55 2.36
C LYS A 69 14.27 9.32 1.50
N VAL A 70 14.71 8.15 1.96
CA VAL A 70 14.51 6.88 1.25
C VAL A 70 13.68 5.90 2.07
N GLY A 71 13.10 4.92 1.40
CA GLY A 71 12.45 3.78 2.04
C GLY A 71 12.36 2.59 1.09
N LEU A 72 12.17 1.41 1.67
CA LEU A 72 11.96 0.17 0.93
C LEU A 72 10.46 -0.04 0.65
N ARG A 73 10.19 -0.74 -0.43
CA ARG A 73 8.85 -1.17 -0.85
C ARG A 73 8.90 -2.65 -1.20
N PHE A 74 8.09 -3.44 -0.55
CA PHE A 74 8.05 -4.90 -0.72
C PHE A 74 6.62 -5.35 -0.99
N THR A 75 6.37 -6.05 -2.09
CA THR A 75 5.05 -6.61 -2.38
C THR A 75 5.00 -8.07 -1.97
N ILE A 76 4.18 -8.36 -0.98
CA ILE A 76 4.03 -9.69 -0.38
C ILE A 76 3.35 -10.63 -1.35
N ASN A 77 3.92 -11.82 -1.56
CA ASN A 77 3.33 -12.93 -2.30
C ASN A 77 3.99 -14.26 -1.91
N LYS A 78 3.44 -15.39 -2.35
CA LYS A 78 3.98 -16.74 -2.01
C LYS A 78 5.43 -16.96 -2.41
N ARG A 79 5.92 -16.28 -3.45
CA ARG A 79 7.30 -16.46 -3.94
C ARG A 79 8.35 -15.81 -3.06
N ASN A 80 7.95 -14.80 -2.28
CA ASN A 80 8.90 -13.98 -1.52
C ASN A 80 8.55 -13.78 -0.04
N VAL A 81 7.43 -14.28 0.44
CA VAL A 81 6.99 -14.10 1.84
C VAL A 81 8.05 -14.55 2.86
N VAL A 82 8.81 -15.59 2.54
CA VAL A 82 9.91 -16.11 3.38
C VAL A 82 11.11 -15.17 3.49
N GLU A 83 11.18 -14.14 2.65
CA GLU A 83 12.25 -13.15 2.64
C GLU A 83 12.01 -11.99 3.64
N ILE A 84 10.83 -11.87 4.22
CA ILE A 84 10.48 -10.76 5.14
C ILE A 84 11.50 -10.59 6.26
N PRO A 85 11.96 -11.63 6.98
CA PRO A 85 13.00 -11.46 8.02
C PRO A 85 14.32 -10.93 7.46
N LYS A 86 14.72 -11.36 6.25
CA LYS A 86 15.92 -10.85 5.58
C LYS A 86 15.79 -9.39 5.17
N VAL A 87 14.57 -8.98 4.75
CA VAL A 87 14.28 -7.58 4.42
C VAL A 87 14.34 -6.70 5.68
N PHE A 88 13.86 -7.16 6.83
CA PHE A 88 14.06 -6.47 8.11
C PHE A 88 15.55 -6.38 8.52
N LYS A 89 16.34 -7.43 8.24
CA LYS A 89 17.78 -7.37 8.41
C LYS A 89 18.42 -6.30 7.52
N LEU A 90 18.07 -6.27 6.23
CA LEU A 90 18.53 -5.23 5.30
C LEU A 90 18.14 -3.82 5.76
N LEU A 91 16.92 -3.64 6.27
CA LEU A 91 16.45 -2.37 6.81
C LEU A 91 17.34 -1.84 7.94
N ARG A 92 17.83 -2.75 8.81
CA ARG A 92 18.80 -2.42 9.87
C ARG A 92 20.18 -2.09 9.31
N GLU A 93 20.74 -2.99 8.50
CA GLU A 93 22.10 -2.89 7.97
C GLU A 93 22.31 -1.67 7.07
N LEU A 94 21.32 -1.34 6.26
CA LEU A 94 21.34 -0.18 5.38
C LEU A 94 20.84 1.11 6.06
N GLU A 95 20.49 1.04 7.35
CA GLU A 95 19.96 2.18 8.13
C GLU A 95 18.78 2.89 7.45
N VAL A 96 17.97 2.15 6.69
CA VAL A 96 16.82 2.73 6.01
C VAL A 96 15.73 3.04 7.04
N PRO A 97 15.16 4.26 7.04
CA PRO A 97 14.22 4.67 8.09
C PRO A 97 12.80 4.12 7.90
N ARG A 98 12.46 3.66 6.69
CA ARG A 98 11.08 3.30 6.34
C ARG A 98 10.99 2.10 5.44
N ILE A 99 9.96 1.26 5.68
CA ILE A 99 9.54 0.21 4.76
C ILE A 99 8.02 0.16 4.63
N CYS A 100 7.53 -0.11 3.42
CA CYS A 100 6.13 -0.39 3.14
C CYS A 100 5.99 -1.82 2.60
N PHE A 101 5.21 -2.64 3.29
CA PHE A 101 4.79 -3.97 2.84
C PHE A 101 3.44 -3.85 2.15
N TYR A 102 3.38 -4.18 0.88
CA TYR A 102 2.18 -4.09 0.06
C TYR A 102 1.52 -5.44 -0.08
N HIS A 103 0.26 -5.54 0.25
CA HIS A 103 -0.55 -6.68 -0.16
C HIS A 103 -0.78 -6.66 -1.67
N LEU A 104 -0.93 -7.83 -2.27
CA LEU A 104 -1.13 -7.94 -3.71
C LEU A 104 -2.48 -7.32 -4.12
N VAL A 105 -2.45 -6.44 -5.11
CA VAL A 105 -3.64 -5.92 -5.78
C VAL A 105 -3.74 -6.53 -7.17
N TYR A 106 -4.92 -7.02 -7.54
CA TYR A 106 -5.16 -7.77 -8.78
C TYR A 106 -5.33 -6.82 -9.98
N SER A 107 -4.26 -6.08 -10.29
CA SER A 107 -4.23 -5.08 -11.35
C SER A 107 -2.92 -5.17 -12.15
N GLY A 108 -2.98 -4.91 -13.45
CA GLY A 108 -1.83 -5.05 -14.33
C GLY A 108 -1.24 -6.46 -14.24
N ARG A 109 0.08 -6.60 -14.08
CA ARG A 109 0.73 -7.92 -13.86
C ARG A 109 0.29 -8.61 -12.57
N GLY A 110 -0.24 -7.87 -11.59
CA GLY A 110 -0.80 -8.45 -10.37
C GLY A 110 -2.04 -9.32 -10.62
N SER A 111 -2.79 -9.08 -11.69
CA SER A 111 -3.93 -9.93 -12.08
C SER A 111 -3.51 -11.34 -12.50
N GLU A 112 -2.30 -11.50 -13.01
CA GLU A 112 -1.72 -12.80 -13.38
C GLU A 112 -1.19 -13.56 -12.14
N MET A 113 -1.06 -12.84 -11.00
CA MET A 113 -0.49 -13.35 -9.76
C MET A 113 -1.54 -13.71 -8.69
N ILE A 114 -2.83 -13.73 -9.01
CA ILE A 114 -3.90 -14.04 -8.02
C ILE A 114 -3.64 -15.37 -7.30
N LYS A 115 -3.12 -16.39 -8.00
CA LYS A 115 -2.78 -17.70 -7.42
C LYS A 115 -1.54 -17.66 -6.50
N GLU A 116 -0.74 -16.62 -6.62
CA GLU A 116 0.45 -16.35 -5.81
C GLU A 116 0.13 -15.49 -4.58
N ASP A 117 -1.11 -15.02 -4.44
CA ASP A 117 -1.52 -14.31 -3.24
C ASP A 117 -1.62 -15.27 -2.05
N LEU A 118 -1.38 -14.74 -0.86
CA LEU A 118 -1.47 -15.49 0.38
C LEU A 118 -2.94 -15.82 0.67
N ASN A 119 -3.19 -16.98 1.25
CA ASN A 119 -4.49 -17.24 1.86
C ASN A 119 -4.65 -16.42 3.16
N HIS A 120 -5.86 -16.39 3.71
CA HIS A 120 -6.17 -15.57 4.89
C HIS A 120 -5.34 -15.95 6.13
N ALA A 121 -5.06 -17.23 6.35
CA ALA A 121 -4.24 -17.68 7.49
C ALA A 121 -2.76 -17.28 7.30
N GLU A 122 -2.24 -17.44 6.09
CA GLU A 122 -0.89 -17.00 5.72
C GLU A 122 -0.77 -15.48 5.88
N THR A 123 -1.76 -14.70 5.43
CA THR A 123 -1.78 -13.24 5.56
C THR A 123 -1.75 -12.82 7.03
N ARG A 124 -2.56 -13.45 7.91
CA ARG A 124 -2.51 -13.18 9.36
C ARG A 124 -1.12 -13.42 9.93
N SER A 125 -0.54 -14.59 9.63
CA SER A 125 0.80 -14.95 10.13
C SER A 125 1.87 -13.95 9.67
N VAL A 126 1.75 -13.45 8.45
CA VAL A 126 2.68 -12.44 7.92
C VAL A 126 2.49 -11.08 8.58
N VAL A 127 1.27 -10.64 8.81
CA VAL A 127 1.01 -9.38 9.53
C VAL A 127 1.50 -9.48 10.97
N ASP A 128 1.31 -10.62 11.64
CA ASP A 128 1.87 -10.87 12.97
C ASP A 128 3.41 -10.80 12.96
N LEU A 129 4.07 -11.46 12.01
CA LEU A 129 5.51 -11.39 11.83
C LEU A 129 6.00 -9.96 11.64
N ILE A 130 5.34 -9.17 10.79
CA ILE A 130 5.70 -7.76 10.56
C ILE A 130 5.56 -6.95 11.85
N MET A 131 4.51 -7.18 12.63
CA MET A 131 4.30 -6.51 13.92
C MET A 131 5.39 -6.90 14.93
N ASP A 132 5.75 -8.19 15.03
CA ASP A 132 6.77 -8.69 15.94
C ASP A 132 8.17 -8.14 15.60
N GLU A 133 8.54 -8.16 14.33
CA GLU A 133 9.81 -7.57 13.87
C GLU A 133 9.86 -6.04 14.09
N THR A 134 8.72 -5.36 13.92
CA THR A 134 8.60 -3.93 14.19
C THR A 134 8.80 -3.64 15.68
N ARG A 135 8.20 -4.43 16.54
CA ARG A 135 8.37 -4.35 18.00
C ARG A 135 9.83 -4.61 18.39
N ALA A 136 10.44 -5.66 17.84
CA ALA A 136 11.83 -5.98 18.11
C ALA A 136 12.80 -4.86 17.71
N LEU A 137 12.53 -4.16 16.59
CA LEU A 137 13.28 -2.97 16.20
C LEU A 137 13.13 -1.81 17.20
N PHE A 138 11.92 -1.58 17.68
CA PHE A 138 11.64 -0.54 18.66
C PHE A 138 12.33 -0.84 19.99
N ASP A 139 12.21 -2.07 20.50
CA ASP A 139 12.80 -2.52 21.77
C ASP A 139 14.35 -2.51 21.72
N ALA A 140 14.92 -2.72 20.53
CA ALA A 140 16.37 -2.57 20.29
C ALA A 140 16.86 -1.11 20.17
N GLY A 141 15.99 -0.12 20.36
CA GLY A 141 16.35 1.29 20.22
C GLY A 141 16.57 1.76 18.77
N MET A 142 16.11 0.99 17.80
CA MET A 142 16.21 1.27 16.36
C MET A 142 14.83 1.43 15.70
N PRO A 143 13.98 2.36 16.16
CA PRO A 143 12.63 2.48 15.63
C PRO A 143 12.66 2.79 14.14
N LYS A 144 11.82 2.09 13.38
CA LYS A 144 11.62 2.30 11.95
C LYS A 144 10.14 2.56 11.65
N GLU A 145 9.87 3.29 10.60
CA GLU A 145 8.50 3.47 10.11
C GLU A 145 8.14 2.27 9.23
N VAL A 146 7.35 1.35 9.78
CA VAL A 146 6.89 0.14 9.10
C VAL A 146 5.40 0.27 8.81
N LEU A 147 5.02 0.12 7.55
CA LEU A 147 3.64 0.21 7.10
C LEU A 147 3.24 -1.05 6.37
N THR A 148 2.01 -1.51 6.61
CA THR A 148 1.30 -2.41 5.71
C THR A 148 0.35 -1.58 4.84
N VAL A 149 0.25 -1.91 3.57
CA VAL A 149 -0.45 -1.09 2.56
C VAL A 149 -1.27 -2.00 1.66
N ASP A 150 -2.33 -1.45 1.08
CA ASP A 150 -3.21 -2.11 0.12
C ASP A 150 -4.10 -3.23 0.71
N ASN A 151 -4.16 -3.36 2.06
CA ASN A 151 -5.20 -4.14 2.72
C ASN A 151 -5.66 -3.44 4.01
N HIS A 152 -6.79 -2.78 3.93
CA HIS A 152 -7.32 -2.02 5.08
C HIS A 152 -7.94 -2.91 6.19
N ALA A 153 -7.93 -4.23 6.05
CA ALA A 153 -8.21 -5.17 7.13
C ALA A 153 -7.10 -5.19 8.20
N ASP A 154 -5.89 -4.74 7.84
CA ASP A 154 -4.75 -4.66 8.77
C ASP A 154 -5.05 -3.70 9.93
N GLY A 155 -5.70 -2.56 9.66
CA GLY A 155 -6.05 -1.60 10.71
C GLY A 155 -6.87 -2.23 11.86
N PRO A 156 -8.05 -2.81 11.58
CA PRO A 156 -8.81 -3.59 12.56
C PRO A 156 -8.02 -4.70 13.23
N TYR A 157 -7.20 -5.43 12.48
CA TYR A 157 -6.41 -6.53 13.02
C TYR A 157 -5.34 -6.05 14.02
N VAL A 158 -4.59 -5.01 13.66
CA VAL A 158 -3.63 -4.35 14.55
C VAL A 158 -4.31 -3.85 15.81
N TRP A 159 -5.47 -3.20 15.68
CA TRP A 159 -6.25 -2.73 16.83
C TRP A 159 -6.68 -3.88 17.75
N MET A 160 -7.20 -4.99 17.20
CA MET A 160 -7.61 -6.14 18.00
C MET A 160 -6.43 -6.80 18.73
N ARG A 161 -5.25 -6.79 18.13
CA ARG A 161 -4.03 -7.27 18.78
C ARG A 161 -3.60 -6.30 19.89
N MET A 162 -3.61 -5.00 19.65
CA MET A 162 -3.30 -3.98 20.65
C MET A 162 -4.25 -4.02 21.84
N LEU A 163 -5.54 -4.34 21.65
CA LEU A 163 -6.48 -4.51 22.77
C LEU A 163 -6.05 -5.58 23.79
N LYS A 164 -5.31 -6.60 23.34
CA LYS A 164 -4.79 -7.67 24.21
C LYS A 164 -3.46 -7.30 24.85
N GLU A 165 -2.62 -6.55 24.16
CA GLU A 165 -1.25 -6.22 24.59
C GLU A 165 -1.18 -4.91 25.40
N ASP A 166 -1.88 -3.89 24.95
CA ASP A 166 -1.92 -2.54 25.55
C ASP A 166 -3.27 -1.88 25.27
N PRO A 167 -4.30 -2.10 26.12
CA PRO A 167 -5.64 -1.54 25.92
C PRO A 167 -5.68 -0.01 25.83
N LYS A 168 -4.79 0.68 26.55
CA LYS A 168 -4.73 2.14 26.52
C LYS A 168 -4.23 2.63 25.16
N ARG A 169 -3.19 2.02 24.63
CA ARG A 169 -2.66 2.32 23.30
C ARG A 169 -3.65 1.97 22.20
N ALA A 170 -4.43 0.90 22.40
CA ALA A 170 -5.46 0.48 21.44
C ALA A 170 -6.52 1.57 21.22
N GLU A 171 -6.90 2.33 22.25
CA GLU A 171 -7.85 3.44 22.10
C GLU A 171 -7.29 4.53 21.15
N GLU A 172 -6.03 4.93 21.34
CA GLU A 172 -5.36 5.89 20.46
C GLU A 172 -5.28 5.37 19.01
N VAL A 173 -4.94 4.09 18.82
CA VAL A 173 -4.89 3.44 17.51
C VAL A 173 -6.27 3.46 16.84
N PHE A 174 -7.34 3.17 17.59
CA PHE A 174 -8.70 3.19 17.04
C PHE A 174 -9.12 4.59 16.57
N GLN A 175 -8.81 5.62 17.35
CA GLN A 175 -9.08 7.02 16.97
C GLN A 175 -8.34 7.40 15.67
N LEU A 176 -7.06 6.99 15.52
CA LEU A 176 -6.30 7.22 14.30
C LEU A 176 -6.91 6.49 13.10
N LEU A 177 -7.37 5.24 13.28
CA LEU A 177 -8.05 4.48 12.24
C LEU A 177 -9.39 5.12 11.83
N GLN A 178 -10.15 5.64 12.79
CA GLN A 178 -11.39 6.39 12.51
C GLN A 178 -11.10 7.66 11.70
N TYR A 179 -10.06 8.40 12.06
CA TYR A 179 -9.66 9.60 11.32
C TYR A 179 -9.19 9.27 9.90
N ASN A 180 -8.49 8.16 9.70
CA ASN A 180 -8.02 7.72 8.38
C ASN A 180 -9.14 7.19 7.48
N GLU A 181 -10.24 6.65 8.04
CA GLU A 181 -11.40 6.10 7.33
C GLU A 181 -11.08 4.99 6.29
N GLY A 182 -9.91 4.41 6.32
CA GLY A 182 -9.48 3.31 5.47
C GLY A 182 -9.26 3.69 4.00
N ASN A 183 -9.74 2.85 3.08
CA ASN A 183 -9.53 3.07 1.66
C ASN A 183 -10.19 4.35 1.14
N SER A 184 -9.41 5.24 0.54
CA SER A 184 -9.84 6.54 0.04
C SER A 184 -9.82 6.67 -1.50
N SER A 185 -9.73 5.54 -2.24
CA SER A 185 -9.83 5.52 -3.70
C SER A 185 -11.10 6.22 -4.18
N GLY A 186 -10.99 7.09 -5.17
CA GLY A 186 -12.11 7.85 -5.73
C GLY A 186 -12.63 8.98 -4.84
N ARG A 187 -12.04 9.22 -3.65
CA ARG A 187 -12.40 10.29 -2.71
C ARG A 187 -11.19 11.16 -2.34
N GLY A 188 -10.23 10.62 -1.63
CA GLY A 188 -8.99 11.29 -1.22
C GLY A 188 -7.77 10.88 -2.06
N ILE A 189 -7.92 9.87 -2.90
CA ILE A 189 -6.91 9.41 -3.86
C ILE A 189 -7.53 9.40 -5.25
N GLY A 190 -6.80 9.90 -6.23
CA GLY A 190 -7.07 9.78 -7.65
C GLY A 190 -5.79 9.46 -8.40
N CYS A 191 -5.89 9.01 -9.63
CA CYS A 191 -4.75 8.72 -10.50
C CYS A 191 -4.96 9.35 -11.87
N ILE A 192 -3.90 9.97 -12.39
CA ILE A 192 -3.82 10.37 -13.79
C ILE A 192 -2.78 9.46 -14.44
N SER A 193 -3.20 8.66 -15.42
CA SER A 193 -2.30 7.79 -16.17
C SER A 193 -1.50 8.58 -17.22
N TRP A 194 -0.51 7.93 -17.81
CA TRP A 194 0.42 8.57 -18.77
C TRP A 194 -0.26 9.13 -20.05
N ASP A 195 -1.47 8.66 -20.36
CA ASP A 195 -2.30 9.13 -21.49
C ASP A 195 -3.33 10.19 -21.07
N GLY A 196 -3.20 10.72 -19.85
CA GLY A 196 -4.07 11.78 -19.30
C GLY A 196 -5.38 11.30 -18.70
N LYS A 197 -5.71 10.00 -18.76
CA LYS A 197 -6.95 9.47 -18.20
C LYS A 197 -6.98 9.52 -16.68
N VAL A 198 -8.15 9.85 -16.12
CA VAL A 198 -8.39 9.96 -14.68
C VAL A 198 -9.07 8.69 -14.17
N HIS A 199 -8.56 8.14 -13.07
CA HIS A 199 -9.03 6.92 -12.43
C HIS A 199 -9.19 7.12 -10.92
N ALA A 200 -9.91 6.21 -10.23
CA ALA A 200 -10.12 6.25 -8.79
C ALA A 200 -8.82 6.06 -7.99
N ASP A 201 -7.90 5.25 -8.49
CA ASP A 201 -6.54 5.02 -7.98
C ASP A 201 -5.65 4.42 -9.08
N GLN A 202 -4.38 4.18 -8.77
CA GLN A 202 -3.39 3.64 -9.70
C GLN A 202 -3.65 2.18 -10.11
N PHE A 203 -4.49 1.45 -9.42
CA PHE A 203 -4.78 0.04 -9.67
C PHE A 203 -6.02 -0.15 -10.53
N TRP A 204 -6.98 0.77 -10.50
CA TRP A 204 -8.27 0.59 -11.14
C TRP A 204 -8.39 1.30 -12.50
N ARG A 205 -7.57 0.89 -13.46
CA ARG A 205 -7.42 1.56 -14.77
C ARG A 205 -8.43 1.14 -15.82
N ASN A 206 -9.19 0.09 -15.61
CA ASN A 206 -10.29 -0.31 -16.49
C ASN A 206 -11.52 0.64 -16.44
N HIS A 207 -11.57 1.51 -15.44
CA HIS A 207 -12.56 2.59 -15.36
C HIS A 207 -11.89 3.96 -15.55
N THR A 208 -12.42 4.77 -16.48
CA THR A 208 -11.92 6.12 -16.77
C THR A 208 -13.03 7.13 -16.50
N PHE A 209 -12.70 8.18 -15.76
CA PHE A 209 -13.64 9.26 -15.40
C PHE A 209 -13.57 10.46 -16.36
N GLY A 210 -12.56 10.51 -17.20
CA GLY A 210 -12.31 11.57 -18.17
C GLY A 210 -10.82 11.70 -18.46
N ASN A 211 -10.45 12.72 -19.21
CA ASN A 211 -9.06 12.98 -19.61
C ASN A 211 -8.67 14.44 -19.30
N VAL A 212 -7.56 14.63 -18.58
CA VAL A 212 -7.04 15.97 -18.23
C VAL A 212 -6.52 16.77 -19.43
N LEU A 213 -6.34 16.14 -20.58
CA LEU A 213 -6.02 16.81 -21.84
C LEU A 213 -7.28 17.44 -22.49
N GLU A 214 -8.47 17.06 -22.05
CA GLU A 214 -9.75 17.52 -22.60
C GLU A 214 -10.43 18.53 -21.68
N ARG A 215 -10.39 18.29 -20.35
CA ARG A 215 -10.93 19.21 -19.34
C ARG A 215 -10.16 19.13 -18.02
N PRO A 216 -10.18 20.19 -17.17
CA PRO A 216 -9.46 20.22 -15.90
C PRO A 216 -9.80 19.05 -14.97
N PHE A 217 -8.81 18.56 -14.20
CA PHE A 217 -9.00 17.49 -13.23
C PHE A 217 -10.13 17.77 -12.22
N SER A 218 -10.23 19.02 -11.72
CA SER A 218 -11.28 19.41 -10.78
C SER A 218 -12.68 19.23 -11.35
N GLU A 219 -12.89 19.59 -12.62
CA GLU A 219 -14.18 19.40 -13.29
C GLU A 219 -14.53 17.93 -13.48
N ILE A 220 -13.55 17.07 -13.79
CA ILE A 220 -13.74 15.63 -13.86
C ILE A 220 -14.06 15.06 -12.47
N TRP A 221 -13.28 15.46 -11.46
CA TRP A 221 -13.37 14.89 -10.12
C TRP A 221 -14.67 15.25 -9.40
N ASP A 222 -15.23 16.40 -9.70
CA ASP A 222 -16.46 16.89 -9.07
C ASP A 222 -17.71 16.75 -9.97
N ASP A 223 -17.59 16.07 -11.11
CA ASP A 223 -18.70 15.85 -12.04
C ASP A 223 -19.73 14.88 -11.44
N PRO A 224 -20.97 15.35 -11.12
CA PRO A 224 -21.99 14.51 -10.53
C PRO A 224 -22.56 13.45 -11.48
N ASN A 225 -22.31 13.59 -12.80
CA ASN A 225 -22.79 12.65 -13.81
C ASN A 225 -21.89 11.42 -13.95
N ILE A 226 -20.72 11.40 -13.33
CA ILE A 226 -19.84 10.22 -13.31
C ILE A 226 -20.29 9.30 -12.17
N GLU A 227 -21.26 8.44 -12.47
CA GLU A 227 -21.95 7.60 -11.49
C GLU A 227 -21.00 6.78 -10.61
N LEU A 228 -20.01 6.11 -11.22
CA LEU A 228 -19.06 5.29 -10.46
C LEU A 228 -18.23 6.15 -9.50
N LEU A 229 -17.74 7.32 -9.93
CA LEU A 229 -16.98 8.21 -9.07
C LEU A 229 -17.82 8.75 -7.92
N HIS A 230 -19.09 9.10 -8.19
CA HIS A 230 -20.05 9.50 -7.17
C HIS A 230 -20.26 8.39 -6.13
N LYS A 231 -20.47 7.16 -6.57
CA LYS A 231 -20.59 5.99 -5.69
C LYS A 231 -19.31 5.75 -4.89
N MET A 232 -18.14 5.93 -5.49
CA MET A 232 -16.83 5.78 -4.80
C MET A 232 -16.66 6.81 -3.67
N LYS A 233 -17.15 8.04 -3.82
CA LYS A 233 -17.16 9.03 -2.74
C LYS A 233 -18.02 8.59 -1.54
N ASN A 234 -19.03 7.73 -1.77
CA ASN A 234 -19.97 7.20 -0.78
C ASN A 234 -19.98 5.67 -0.69
N LYS A 235 -18.87 5.01 -1.02
CA LYS A 235 -18.79 3.57 -1.24
C LYS A 235 -19.31 2.70 -0.09
N LYS A 236 -19.25 3.17 1.15
CA LYS A 236 -19.79 2.45 2.32
C LYS A 236 -21.29 2.11 2.18
N ALA A 237 -22.06 2.89 1.43
CA ALA A 237 -23.48 2.66 1.17
C ALA A 237 -23.74 1.57 0.11
N TYR A 238 -22.74 1.24 -0.69
CA TYR A 238 -22.89 0.33 -1.84
C TYR A 238 -22.24 -1.04 -1.62
N VAL A 239 -21.30 -1.16 -0.71
CA VAL A 239 -20.63 -2.45 -0.44
C VAL A 239 -21.62 -3.52 0.02
N LYS A 240 -21.42 -4.75 -0.46
CA LYS A 240 -22.29 -5.90 -0.26
C LYS A 240 -21.64 -6.98 0.63
N GLY A 241 -22.38 -8.05 0.84
CA GLY A 241 -21.91 -9.24 1.55
C GLY A 241 -21.47 -8.92 2.98
N ARG A 242 -20.44 -9.59 3.45
CA ARG A 242 -19.92 -9.43 4.82
C ARG A 242 -19.42 -8.01 5.13
N CYS A 243 -19.06 -7.22 4.11
CA CYS A 243 -18.65 -5.83 4.31
C CYS A 243 -19.81 -4.93 4.76
N ALA A 244 -21.02 -5.13 4.23
CA ALA A 244 -22.18 -4.31 4.55
C ALA A 244 -22.59 -4.37 6.03
N SER A 245 -22.40 -5.51 6.70
CA SER A 245 -22.70 -5.71 8.12
C SER A 245 -21.48 -5.59 9.04
N CYS A 246 -20.27 -5.37 8.50
CA CYS A 246 -19.04 -5.36 9.24
C CYS A 246 -18.95 -4.17 10.22
N ARG A 247 -18.63 -4.45 11.52
CA ARG A 247 -18.43 -3.39 12.51
C ARG A 247 -17.26 -2.45 12.19
N PHE A 248 -16.31 -2.91 11.37
CA PHE A 248 -15.13 -2.14 10.98
C PHE A 248 -15.28 -1.39 9.65
N LEU A 249 -16.47 -1.38 9.04
CA LEU A 249 -16.66 -0.72 7.76
C LEU A 249 -16.22 0.76 7.77
N ASN A 250 -16.42 1.45 8.90
CA ASN A 250 -16.07 2.86 9.03
C ASN A 250 -14.55 3.12 9.07
N ILE A 251 -13.75 2.16 9.55
CA ILE A 251 -12.29 2.28 9.64
C ILE A 251 -11.56 1.56 8.52
N CYS A 252 -12.21 0.59 7.83
CA CYS A 252 -11.67 -0.11 6.66
C CYS A 252 -12.04 0.58 5.34
N GLY A 253 -13.21 1.24 5.29
CA GLY A 253 -13.72 1.89 4.09
C GLY A 253 -14.11 0.91 2.98
N GLY A 254 -14.34 -0.39 3.30
CA GLY A 254 -14.69 -1.42 2.32
C GLY A 254 -13.50 -1.95 1.51
N ASN A 255 -12.26 -1.60 1.89
CA ASN A 255 -11.03 -2.07 1.26
C ASN A 255 -10.94 -1.74 -0.25
N PHE A 256 -10.30 -2.56 -1.10
CA PHE A 256 -10.09 -2.27 -2.52
C PHE A 256 -11.24 -2.76 -3.40
N ARG A 257 -11.94 -1.81 -4.07
CA ARG A 257 -13.02 -2.13 -5.00
C ARG A 257 -12.52 -2.74 -6.31
N SER A 258 -11.35 -2.31 -6.77
CA SER A 258 -10.66 -2.91 -7.92
C SER A 258 -10.34 -4.39 -7.71
N ARG A 259 -9.97 -4.79 -6.48
CA ARG A 259 -9.70 -6.20 -6.16
C ARG A 259 -10.99 -7.02 -6.08
N ALA A 260 -12.05 -6.46 -5.52
CA ALA A 260 -13.38 -7.09 -5.49
C ALA A 260 -13.89 -7.34 -6.91
N GLU A 261 -13.83 -6.34 -7.80
CA GLU A 261 -14.21 -6.47 -9.21
C GLU A 261 -13.36 -7.54 -9.94
N ALA A 262 -12.04 -7.49 -9.78
CA ALA A 262 -11.15 -8.43 -10.45
C ALA A 262 -11.39 -9.90 -10.06
N TYR A 263 -11.84 -10.14 -8.83
CA TYR A 263 -12.08 -11.48 -8.30
C TYR A 263 -13.51 -11.98 -8.51
N TYR A 264 -14.52 -11.10 -8.30
CA TYR A 264 -15.93 -11.48 -8.33
C TYR A 264 -16.70 -10.94 -9.56
N GLY A 265 -16.10 -10.05 -10.36
CA GLY A 265 -16.83 -9.31 -11.42
C GLY A 265 -17.83 -8.28 -10.88
N ASP A 266 -17.78 -7.95 -9.59
CA ASP A 266 -18.64 -6.98 -8.90
C ASP A 266 -17.78 -6.11 -7.98
N GLU A 267 -17.63 -4.85 -8.32
CA GLU A 267 -16.87 -3.88 -7.55
C GLU A 267 -17.43 -3.61 -6.15
N TRP A 268 -18.70 -3.94 -5.94
CA TRP A 268 -19.36 -3.75 -4.64
C TRP A 268 -19.36 -5.00 -3.77
N ALA A 269 -18.87 -6.13 -4.28
CA ALA A 269 -18.69 -7.34 -3.49
C ALA A 269 -17.71 -7.12 -2.32
N GLN A 270 -17.67 -8.05 -1.38
CA GLN A 270 -16.65 -8.07 -0.33
C GLN A 270 -15.24 -8.15 -0.94
N ASP A 271 -14.24 -7.56 -0.29
CA ASP A 271 -12.85 -7.70 -0.75
C ASP A 271 -12.35 -9.12 -0.42
N PRO A 272 -11.85 -9.89 -1.42
CA PRO A 272 -11.37 -11.26 -1.21
C PRO A 272 -10.14 -11.34 -0.29
N ALA A 273 -9.36 -10.27 -0.15
CA ALA A 273 -8.19 -10.24 0.72
C ALA A 273 -8.52 -9.89 2.19
N CYS A 274 -9.79 -9.70 2.55
CA CYS A 274 -10.16 -9.47 3.94
C CYS A 274 -10.04 -10.77 4.75
N TYR A 275 -8.99 -10.88 5.54
CA TYR A 275 -8.66 -12.05 6.35
C TYR A 275 -9.24 -12.03 7.77
N LEU A 276 -10.07 -11.04 8.11
CA LEU A 276 -10.80 -11.03 9.38
C LEU A 276 -11.85 -12.13 9.38
N THR A 277 -12.02 -12.81 10.50
CA THR A 277 -13.05 -13.87 10.65
C THR A 277 -14.44 -13.27 10.78
N ASP A 278 -15.48 -14.08 10.55
CA ASP A 278 -16.86 -13.61 10.69
C ASP A 278 -17.20 -13.24 12.14
N ASP A 279 -16.61 -13.92 13.14
CA ASP A 279 -16.77 -13.55 14.54
C ASP A 279 -16.11 -12.21 14.87
N GLU A 280 -14.95 -11.92 14.29
CA GLU A 280 -14.25 -10.64 14.48
C GLU A 280 -15.00 -9.45 13.89
N ILE A 281 -15.66 -9.63 12.76
CA ILE A 281 -16.40 -8.53 12.09
C ILE A 281 -17.82 -8.34 12.58
N ARG A 282 -18.36 -9.31 13.33
CA ARG A 282 -19.72 -9.25 13.87
C ARG A 282 -19.87 -8.08 14.83
N ARG A 283 -20.97 -7.35 14.73
CA ARG A 283 -21.31 -6.31 15.72
C ARG A 283 -21.61 -6.99 17.06
N PRO A 284 -21.12 -6.42 18.18
CA PRO A 284 -21.64 -6.86 19.48
C PRO A 284 -23.15 -6.69 19.49
N GLU A 285 -23.86 -7.68 20.06
CA GLU A 285 -25.29 -7.58 20.32
C GLU A 285 -25.61 -6.48 21.33
#